data_2d63a78709d4cfb70c12483b086a626f
#
_entry.id   2d63a78709d4cfb70c12483b086a626f
#
_cell.length_a   1.000
_cell.length_b   1.000
_cell.length_c   1.000
_cell.angle_alpha   90.00
_cell.angle_beta   90.00
_cell.angle_gamma   90.00
#
_symmetry.space_group_name_H-M   'P 1'
#
loop_
_entity.id
_entity.type
_entity.pdbx_description
1 polymer ?
#
loop_
_entity_poly.entity_id
_entity_poly.type
_entity_poly.pdbx_seq_one_letter_code
_entity_poly.pdbx_strand_id
1 'polypeptide(L)'
;PWKLNFLGNRVDRATGQRSFANFEARYWLADARLEDRFLYLPHSPKDYRQKTEELDDLFQAVADLRPLRCKYKSLRDGTEERITIHPYALVLYRDAIYCVGVHVQKNEIRTFVLDRMRDTDLSSTERFDLPPDFKVDDYFQGQFGIWRGTASYKVVIEFDAKVAEFVRSRRVHVTQKLSNM
;
A
#
# COMPACT_ATOMS: atom_id res chain seq x y z
N PRO A 1 10.68 1.24 -15.37
CA PRO A 1 9.37 0.59 -15.39
C PRO A 1 8.34 1.29 -14.49
N TRP A 2 8.75 1.93 -13.41
CA TRP A 2 7.87 2.58 -12.43
C TRP A 2 7.31 3.94 -12.86
N LYS A 3 7.90 4.57 -13.87
CA LYS A 3 7.46 5.88 -14.38
C LYS A 3 6.05 5.87 -14.97
N LEU A 4 5.58 4.74 -15.44
CA LEU A 4 4.28 4.58 -16.12
C LEU A 4 3.09 4.30 -15.18
N ASN A 5 3.33 3.85 -13.95
CA ASN A 5 2.26 3.49 -13.01
C ASN A 5 1.44 4.69 -12.50
N PHE A 6 1.98 5.89 -12.56
CA PHE A 6 1.28 7.09 -12.11
C PHE A 6 0.09 7.47 -13.01
N LEU A 7 0.19 7.23 -14.31
CA LEU A 7 -0.87 7.54 -15.29
C LEU A 7 -1.87 6.39 -15.49
N GLY A 8 -1.58 5.20 -14.99
CA GLY A 8 -2.34 3.98 -15.24
C GLY A 8 -3.52 3.70 -14.32
N ASN A 9 -3.92 4.63 -13.48
CA ASN A 9 -5.00 4.39 -12.50
C ASN A 9 -6.42 4.70 -13.02
N ARG A 10 -6.65 4.73 -14.33
CA ARG A 10 -8.00 4.69 -14.90
C ARG A 10 -8.37 3.26 -15.27
N VAL A 11 -9.17 2.66 -14.41
CA VAL A 11 -9.86 1.40 -14.72
C VAL A 11 -11.02 1.74 -15.65
N ASP A 12 -11.07 1.11 -16.81
CA ASP A 12 -12.28 1.12 -17.64
C ASP A 12 -13.41 0.45 -16.86
N ARG A 13 -14.44 1.23 -16.54
CA ARG A 13 -15.59 0.76 -15.74
C ARG A 13 -16.41 -0.33 -16.43
N ALA A 14 -16.31 -0.45 -17.76
CA ALA A 14 -17.06 -1.42 -18.53
C ALA A 14 -16.35 -2.77 -18.64
N THR A 15 -15.03 -2.81 -18.66
CA THR A 15 -14.26 -4.03 -18.93
C THR A 15 -13.39 -4.49 -17.75
N GLY A 16 -13.23 -3.64 -16.72
CA GLY A 16 -12.32 -3.93 -15.60
C GLY A 16 -10.83 -3.94 -15.98
N GLN A 17 -10.52 -3.72 -17.24
CA GLN A 17 -9.15 -3.65 -17.72
C GLN A 17 -8.54 -2.26 -17.50
N ARG A 18 -7.32 -2.22 -17.03
CA ARG A 18 -6.55 -0.99 -16.90
C ARG A 18 -6.21 -0.44 -18.28
N SER A 19 -6.54 0.80 -18.56
CA SER A 19 -6.40 1.44 -19.86
C SER A 19 -4.96 1.82 -20.27
N PHE A 20 -3.98 1.03 -19.86
CA PHE A 20 -2.59 1.19 -20.31
C PHE A 20 -2.47 1.10 -21.82
N ALA A 21 -3.13 0.14 -22.44
CA ALA A 21 -3.07 -0.08 -23.88
C ALA A 21 -3.57 1.11 -24.70
N ASN A 22 -4.58 1.84 -24.22
CA ASN A 22 -5.12 2.99 -24.96
C ASN A 22 -4.28 4.27 -24.82
N PHE A 23 -3.56 4.42 -23.72
CA PHE A 23 -2.62 5.54 -23.58
C PHE A 23 -1.36 5.30 -24.42
N GLU A 24 -0.79 4.12 -24.35
CA GLU A 24 0.36 3.74 -25.20
C GLU A 24 0.04 3.84 -26.69
N ALA A 25 -1.09 3.29 -27.15
CA ALA A 25 -1.48 3.32 -28.55
C ALA A 25 -1.69 4.73 -29.12
N ARG A 26 -2.15 5.69 -28.34
CA ARG A 26 -2.36 7.09 -28.80
C ARG A 26 -1.06 7.89 -28.93
N TYR A 27 -0.05 7.57 -28.14
CA TYR A 27 1.17 8.36 -28.02
C TYR A 27 2.41 7.70 -28.63
N TRP A 28 2.35 6.40 -28.88
CA TRP A 28 3.44 5.67 -29.55
C TRP A 28 3.76 6.18 -30.97
N LEU A 29 2.77 6.78 -31.61
CA LEU A 29 2.91 7.33 -32.97
C LEU A 29 3.49 8.75 -33.00
N ALA A 30 3.64 9.40 -31.88
CA ALA A 30 3.98 10.83 -31.87
C ALA A 30 5.41 11.15 -31.44
N ASP A 31 6.05 10.38 -30.56
CA ASP A 31 7.41 10.72 -30.12
C ASP A 31 8.08 9.61 -29.30
N ALA A 32 9.27 9.19 -29.72
CA ALA A 32 10.11 8.18 -29.07
C ALA A 32 10.71 8.63 -27.71
N ARG A 33 10.41 9.84 -27.22
CA ARG A 33 11.00 10.43 -26.01
C ARG A 33 9.99 10.83 -24.95
N LEU A 34 8.82 10.18 -24.92
CA LEU A 34 7.78 10.47 -23.93
C LEU A 34 8.25 10.23 -22.50
N GLU A 35 9.04 9.22 -22.25
CA GLU A 35 9.61 8.90 -20.96
C GLU A 35 10.51 10.01 -20.39
N ASP A 36 11.14 10.81 -21.26
CA ASP A 36 11.95 11.95 -20.86
C ASP A 36 11.11 13.17 -20.45
N ARG A 37 9.82 13.17 -20.77
CA ARG A 37 8.90 14.29 -20.53
C ARG A 37 8.03 14.09 -19.30
N PHE A 38 7.97 12.89 -18.74
CA PHE A 38 7.19 12.57 -17.56
C PHE A 38 8.11 12.09 -16.44
N LEU A 39 8.26 12.92 -15.42
CA LEU A 39 9.06 12.60 -14.25
C LEU A 39 8.16 12.42 -13.04
N TYR A 40 8.18 11.24 -12.43
CA TYR A 40 7.67 11.02 -11.10
C TYR A 40 8.78 11.27 -10.09
N LEU A 41 8.57 12.25 -9.20
CA LEU A 41 9.48 12.53 -8.10
C LEU A 41 8.87 11.91 -6.83
N PRO A 42 9.43 10.80 -6.35
CA PRO A 42 8.98 10.20 -5.09
C PRO A 42 9.39 11.10 -3.92
N HIS A 43 8.57 11.14 -2.89
CA HIS A 43 8.79 12.05 -1.72
C HIS A 43 9.73 11.44 -0.68
N SER A 44 10.50 10.56 -0.80
CA SER A 44 11.41 9.85 0.11
C SER A 44 11.32 8.35 -0.15
N PRO A 45 11.75 7.91 -1.33
CA PRO A 45 11.65 6.51 -1.69
C PRO A 45 12.50 5.68 -0.74
N LYS A 46 11.95 4.57 -0.30
CA LYS A 46 12.71 3.58 0.45
C LYS A 46 13.57 2.74 -0.46
N ASP A 47 14.77 2.44 0.02
CA ASP A 47 15.70 1.56 -0.68
C ASP A 47 15.57 0.13 -0.15
N TYR A 48 15.01 -0.76 -0.97
CA TYR A 48 14.82 -2.17 -0.64
C TYR A 48 15.87 -3.10 -1.26
N ARG A 49 17.00 -2.56 -1.78
CA ARG A 49 18.06 -3.39 -2.38
C ARG A 49 18.67 -4.40 -1.41
N GLN A 50 18.66 -4.07 -0.11
CA GLN A 50 19.14 -4.96 0.96
C GLN A 50 18.03 -5.82 1.57
N LYS A 51 16.82 -5.77 1.01
CA LYS A 51 15.63 -6.47 1.46
C LYS A 51 15.00 -7.32 0.36
N THR A 52 15.81 -7.72 -0.61
CA THR A 52 15.33 -8.45 -1.80
C THR A 52 14.74 -9.80 -1.42
N GLU A 53 15.40 -10.54 -0.53
CA GLU A 53 14.94 -11.86 -0.08
C GLU A 53 13.61 -11.75 0.67
N GLU A 54 13.52 -10.85 1.66
CA GLU A 54 12.29 -10.65 2.43
C GLU A 54 11.14 -10.12 1.55
N LEU A 55 11.47 -9.33 0.53
CA LEU A 55 10.50 -8.83 -0.43
C LEU A 55 9.96 -9.96 -1.30
N ASP A 56 10.82 -10.78 -1.86
CA ASP A 56 10.46 -11.89 -2.73
C ASP A 56 9.64 -12.94 -1.96
N ASP A 57 10.08 -13.31 -0.76
CA ASP A 57 9.35 -14.22 0.13
C ASP A 57 7.95 -13.69 0.45
N LEU A 58 7.86 -12.39 0.75
CA LEU A 58 6.58 -11.75 1.08
C LEU A 58 5.63 -11.71 -0.13
N PHE A 59 6.15 -11.41 -1.33
CA PHE A 59 5.37 -11.47 -2.57
C PHE A 59 4.85 -12.88 -2.85
N GLN A 60 5.73 -13.88 -2.74
CA GLN A 60 5.34 -15.28 -2.92
C GLN A 60 4.33 -15.74 -1.87
N ALA A 61 4.54 -15.35 -0.61
CA ALA A 61 3.63 -15.68 0.49
C ALA A 61 2.20 -15.19 0.22
N VAL A 62 2.05 -13.96 -0.28
CA VAL A 62 0.74 -13.40 -0.65
C VAL A 62 0.16 -14.09 -1.89
N ALA A 63 0.98 -14.31 -2.92
CA ALA A 63 0.52 -14.91 -4.17
C ALA A 63 0.04 -16.36 -4.00
N ASP A 64 0.75 -17.13 -3.18
CA ASP A 64 0.53 -18.56 -3.01
C ASP A 64 -0.25 -18.92 -1.73
N LEU A 65 -0.70 -17.92 -0.95
CA LEU A 65 -1.37 -18.09 0.34
C LEU A 65 -0.55 -18.96 1.31
N ARG A 66 0.75 -18.65 1.42
CA ARG A 66 1.70 -19.40 2.25
C ARG A 66 2.01 -18.64 3.54
N PRO A 67 2.05 -19.34 4.70
CA PRO A 67 2.51 -18.72 5.94
C PRO A 67 3.96 -18.23 5.81
N LEU A 68 4.23 -17.02 6.27
CA LEU A 68 5.55 -16.42 6.33
C LEU A 68 6.00 -16.31 7.78
N ARG A 69 7.12 -16.95 8.11
CA ARG A 69 7.79 -16.79 9.41
C ARG A 69 8.89 -15.74 9.26
N CYS A 70 9.00 -14.84 10.21
CA CYS A 70 10.06 -13.83 10.20
C CYS A 70 10.41 -13.36 11.61
N LYS A 71 11.57 -12.72 11.76
CA LYS A 71 11.85 -11.86 12.90
C LYS A 71 11.25 -10.49 12.60
N TYR A 72 10.43 -10.00 13.51
CA TYR A 72 9.75 -8.71 13.36
C TYR A 72 10.08 -7.78 14.52
N LYS A 73 10.60 -6.59 14.20
CA LYS A 73 10.92 -5.58 15.20
C LYS A 73 9.71 -4.72 15.51
N SER A 74 9.26 -4.75 16.77
CA SER A 74 8.18 -3.91 17.28
C SER A 74 8.58 -2.43 17.26
N LEU A 75 7.66 -1.55 16.84
CA LEU A 75 7.89 -0.10 16.94
C LEU A 75 7.69 0.41 18.36
N ARG A 76 6.83 -0.26 19.14
CA ARG A 76 6.39 0.22 20.43
C ARG A 76 7.48 0.17 21.48
N ASP A 77 8.24 -0.91 21.51
CA ASP A 77 9.24 -1.23 22.55
C ASP A 77 10.60 -1.63 21.98
N GLY A 78 10.72 -1.66 20.65
CA GLY A 78 11.96 -2.04 19.98
C GLY A 78 12.30 -3.53 20.07
N THR A 79 11.46 -4.34 20.69
CA THR A 79 11.69 -5.79 20.82
C THR A 79 11.61 -6.49 19.47
N GLU A 80 12.39 -7.53 19.28
CA GLU A 80 12.36 -8.40 18.11
C GLU A 80 11.82 -9.76 18.50
N GLU A 81 10.75 -10.17 17.85
CA GLU A 81 10.08 -11.45 18.07
C GLU A 81 10.03 -12.27 16.79
N ARG A 82 10.14 -13.60 16.92
CA ARG A 82 9.84 -14.49 15.80
C ARG A 82 8.33 -14.69 15.71
N ILE A 83 7.75 -14.27 14.59
CA ILE A 83 6.31 -14.32 14.35
C ILE A 83 5.99 -15.12 13.11
N THR A 84 4.77 -15.62 13.02
CA THR A 84 4.18 -16.20 11.81
C THR A 84 3.05 -15.30 11.35
N ILE A 85 3.06 -14.97 10.07
CA ILE A 85 2.05 -14.15 9.40
C ILE A 85 1.34 -15.00 8.35
N HIS A 86 0.03 -14.89 8.26
CA HIS A 86 -0.74 -15.26 7.07
C HIS A 86 -0.95 -13.98 6.25
N PRO A 87 -0.12 -13.71 5.24
CA PRO A 87 -0.17 -12.46 4.49
C PRO A 87 -1.32 -12.46 3.50
N TYR A 88 -2.26 -11.53 3.67
CA TYR A 88 -3.46 -11.41 2.85
C TYR A 88 -3.29 -10.48 1.65
N ALA A 89 -2.62 -9.34 1.86
CA ALA A 89 -2.43 -8.34 0.81
C ALA A 89 -1.16 -7.52 1.01
N LEU A 90 -0.63 -7.01 -0.10
CA LEU A 90 0.43 -5.99 -0.10
C LEU A 90 -0.14 -4.63 -0.41
N VAL A 91 0.36 -3.63 0.30
CA VAL A 91 -0.04 -2.23 0.16
C VAL A 91 1.19 -1.37 0.01
N LEU A 92 1.28 -0.63 -1.08
CA LEU A 92 2.28 0.41 -1.26
C LEU A 92 1.69 1.74 -0.77
N TYR A 93 2.27 2.29 0.29
CA TYR A 93 1.85 3.56 0.85
C TYR A 93 3.05 4.44 1.16
N ARG A 94 3.10 5.63 0.56
CA ARG A 94 4.21 6.60 0.69
C ARG A 94 5.57 5.94 0.48
N ASP A 95 5.71 5.25 -0.65
CA ASP A 95 6.93 4.56 -1.08
C ASP A 95 7.42 3.45 -0.11
N ALA A 96 6.60 3.03 0.85
CA ALA A 96 6.88 1.90 1.73
C ALA A 96 5.92 0.74 1.47
N ILE A 97 6.44 -0.48 1.59
CA ILE A 97 5.70 -1.72 1.38
C ILE A 97 5.19 -2.22 2.73
N TYR A 98 3.87 -2.41 2.78
CA TYR A 98 3.16 -2.97 3.92
C TYR A 98 2.47 -4.26 3.55
N CYS A 99 2.35 -5.13 4.51
CA CYS A 99 1.57 -6.36 4.42
C CYS A 99 0.39 -6.28 5.38
N VAL A 100 -0.81 -6.52 4.91
CA VAL A 100 -1.97 -6.79 5.74
C VAL A 100 -2.10 -8.30 5.87
N GLY A 101 -2.20 -8.81 7.08
CA GLY A 101 -2.31 -10.24 7.32
C GLY A 101 -2.57 -10.58 8.79
N VAL A 102 -2.81 -11.85 9.07
CA VAL A 102 -3.03 -12.36 10.43
C VAL A 102 -1.69 -12.59 11.12
N HIS A 103 -1.54 -12.03 12.30
CA HIS A 103 -0.51 -12.45 13.25
C HIS A 103 -0.97 -13.76 13.90
N VAL A 104 -0.41 -14.88 13.49
CA VAL A 104 -0.94 -16.21 13.87
C VAL A 104 -1.00 -16.41 15.39
N GLN A 105 0.09 -16.09 16.09
CA GLN A 105 0.17 -16.30 17.55
C GLN A 105 -0.80 -15.41 18.35
N LYS A 106 -1.25 -14.29 17.79
CA LYS A 106 -2.19 -13.35 18.43
C LYS A 106 -3.60 -13.44 17.86
N ASN A 107 -3.77 -14.18 16.77
CA ASN A 107 -5.04 -14.32 16.02
C ASN A 107 -5.69 -12.97 15.67
N GLU A 108 -4.88 -12.00 15.22
CA GLU A 108 -5.33 -10.64 14.89
C GLU A 108 -4.84 -10.23 13.51
N ILE A 109 -5.72 -9.59 12.74
CA ILE A 109 -5.31 -8.94 11.48
C ILE A 109 -4.55 -7.66 11.81
N ARG A 110 -3.34 -7.54 11.27
CA ARG A 110 -2.44 -6.40 11.49
C ARG A 110 -1.82 -5.93 10.18
N THR A 111 -1.31 -4.71 10.23
CA THR A 111 -0.44 -4.15 9.18
C THR A 111 1.01 -4.28 9.61
N PHE A 112 1.81 -4.95 8.79
CA PHE A 112 3.24 -5.12 8.99
C PHE A 112 3.99 -4.33 7.93
N VAL A 113 5.14 -3.76 8.28
CA VAL A 113 6.00 -3.05 7.32
C VAL A 113 7.21 -3.91 6.99
N LEU A 114 7.55 -4.03 5.71
CA LEU A 114 8.66 -4.84 5.24
C LEU A 114 10.00 -4.46 5.90
N ASP A 115 10.22 -3.18 6.15
CA ASP A 115 11.44 -2.67 6.77
C ASP A 115 11.81 -3.34 8.10
N ARG A 116 10.81 -3.85 8.82
CA ARG A 116 10.97 -4.47 10.14
C ARG A 116 10.99 -5.99 10.10
N MET A 117 10.86 -6.58 8.91
CA MET A 117 10.96 -8.01 8.71
C MET A 117 12.42 -8.38 8.45
N ARG A 118 12.88 -9.48 9.04
CA ARG A 118 14.19 -10.08 8.81
C ARG A 118 14.10 -11.58 8.92
N ASP A 119 15.08 -12.27 8.36
CA ASP A 119 15.22 -13.72 8.46
C ASP A 119 13.89 -14.41 8.11
N THR A 120 13.36 -14.09 6.94
CA THR A 120 12.12 -14.67 6.42
C THR A 120 12.30 -16.15 6.11
N ASP A 121 11.26 -16.92 6.37
CA ASP A 121 11.18 -18.36 6.07
C ASP A 121 9.78 -18.64 5.54
N LEU A 122 9.72 -18.95 4.26
CA LEU A 122 8.47 -19.22 3.56
C LEU A 122 8.15 -20.71 3.60
N SER A 123 7.04 -21.09 4.23
CA SER A 123 6.63 -22.49 4.29
C SER A 123 6.50 -23.10 2.89
N SER A 124 7.13 -24.23 2.63
CA SER A 124 7.07 -24.92 1.33
C SER A 124 5.77 -25.70 1.11
N THR A 125 5.15 -26.15 2.20
CA THR A 125 4.04 -27.11 2.16
C THR A 125 2.72 -26.55 2.73
N GLU A 126 2.84 -25.65 3.72
CA GLU A 126 1.66 -25.08 4.38
C GLU A 126 0.95 -24.05 3.49
N ARG A 127 -0.38 -24.03 3.57
CA ARG A 127 -1.24 -23.01 2.96
C ARG A 127 -2.27 -22.57 4.00
N PHE A 128 -2.74 -21.37 3.87
CA PHE A 128 -3.86 -20.84 4.65
C PHE A 128 -5.00 -20.44 3.72
N ASP A 129 -6.21 -20.37 4.25
CA ASP A 129 -7.37 -19.91 3.50
C ASP A 129 -7.55 -18.40 3.67
N LEU A 130 -7.66 -17.69 2.56
CA LEU A 130 -8.04 -16.27 2.58
C LEU A 130 -9.55 -16.20 2.81
N PRO A 131 -10.04 -15.44 3.83
CA PRO A 131 -11.47 -15.26 4.00
C PRO A 131 -12.12 -14.72 2.73
N PRO A 132 -13.22 -15.31 2.24
CA PRO A 132 -13.81 -14.96 0.94
C PRO A 132 -14.36 -13.53 0.88
N ASP A 133 -14.67 -12.95 2.02
CA ASP A 133 -15.17 -11.59 2.20
C ASP A 133 -14.05 -10.57 2.46
N PHE A 134 -12.80 -11.01 2.60
CA PHE A 134 -11.69 -10.09 2.85
C PHE A 134 -11.42 -9.19 1.64
N LYS A 135 -11.51 -7.88 1.87
CA LYS A 135 -11.11 -6.84 0.92
C LYS A 135 -10.16 -5.87 1.60
N VAL A 136 -9.01 -5.65 0.99
CA VAL A 136 -8.01 -4.75 1.54
C VAL A 136 -8.49 -3.30 1.62
N ASP A 137 -9.35 -2.89 0.69
CA ASP A 137 -9.95 -1.55 0.70
C ASP A 137 -10.86 -1.34 1.91
N ASP A 138 -11.67 -2.36 2.26
CA ASP A 138 -12.55 -2.31 3.44
C ASP A 138 -11.74 -2.29 4.73
N TYR A 139 -10.59 -2.96 4.75
CA TYR A 139 -9.68 -2.96 5.92
C TYR A 139 -9.15 -1.55 6.25
N PHE A 140 -8.94 -0.70 5.23
CA PHE A 140 -8.49 0.68 5.43
C PHE A 140 -9.61 1.72 5.38
N GLN A 141 -10.86 1.29 5.21
CA GLN A 141 -11.98 2.22 5.11
C GLN A 141 -12.14 3.05 6.41
N GLY A 142 -12.25 4.36 6.24
CA GLY A 142 -12.42 5.29 7.36
C GLY A 142 -11.15 5.54 8.18
N GLN A 143 -10.01 5.06 7.73
CA GLN A 143 -8.72 5.27 8.37
C GLN A 143 -7.96 6.43 7.71
N PHE A 144 -7.05 7.03 8.47
CA PHE A 144 -6.12 8.02 7.92
C PHE A 144 -4.86 7.32 7.39
N GLY A 145 -4.86 7.00 6.10
CA GLY A 145 -3.80 6.20 5.48
C GLY A 145 -3.79 4.76 5.98
N ILE A 146 -2.63 4.30 6.44
CA ILE A 146 -2.42 2.93 6.95
C ILE A 146 -2.57 2.81 8.48
N TRP A 147 -2.84 3.93 9.16
CA TRP A 147 -2.90 3.99 10.62
C TRP A 147 -4.26 3.60 11.12
N ARG A 148 -4.33 2.49 11.86
CA ARG A 148 -5.55 2.01 12.49
C ARG A 148 -5.61 2.49 13.93
N GLY A 149 -6.65 3.27 14.25
CA GLY A 149 -6.98 3.69 15.60
C GLY A 149 -8.25 3.02 16.10
N THR A 150 -8.42 2.98 17.41
CA THR A 150 -9.64 2.47 18.07
C THR A 150 -10.66 3.59 18.32
N ALA A 151 -10.24 4.85 18.18
CA ALA A 151 -11.08 6.01 18.44
C ALA A 151 -11.30 6.84 17.17
N SER A 152 -12.49 7.38 17.02
CA SER A 152 -12.85 8.32 15.96
C SER A 152 -12.90 9.74 16.53
N TYR A 153 -12.27 10.68 15.86
CA TYR A 153 -12.21 12.07 16.28
C TYR A 153 -12.80 12.96 15.19
N LYS A 154 -13.59 13.95 15.59
CA LYS A 154 -13.97 15.06 14.71
C LYS A 154 -12.82 16.08 14.71
N VAL A 155 -12.18 16.26 13.57
CA VAL A 155 -11.11 17.25 13.40
C VAL A 155 -11.65 18.38 12.54
N VAL A 156 -11.49 19.62 12.99
CA VAL A 156 -11.82 20.84 12.23
C VAL A 156 -10.51 21.58 12.01
N ILE A 157 -10.21 21.86 10.75
CA ILE A 157 -9.00 22.59 10.35
C ILE A 157 -9.43 23.82 9.57
N GLU A 158 -8.97 24.96 10.03
CA GLU A 158 -9.12 26.23 9.32
C GLU A 158 -7.87 26.50 8.50
N PHE A 159 -8.04 26.91 7.27
CA PHE A 159 -6.95 27.25 6.36
C PHE A 159 -7.03 28.70 5.94
N ASP A 160 -5.88 29.36 5.89
CA ASP A 160 -5.76 30.70 5.31
C ASP A 160 -6.27 30.71 3.86
N ALA A 161 -6.91 31.82 3.44
CA ALA A 161 -7.45 31.99 2.11
C ALA A 161 -6.42 31.74 0.99
N LYS A 162 -5.14 32.01 1.24
CA LYS A 162 -4.04 31.80 0.29
C LYS A 162 -3.82 30.33 -0.07
N VAL A 163 -4.15 29.40 0.85
CA VAL A 163 -3.98 27.96 0.64
C VAL A 163 -5.31 27.23 0.42
N ALA A 164 -6.43 27.94 0.51
CA ALA A 164 -7.76 27.36 0.45
C ALA A 164 -8.01 26.61 -0.89
N GLU A 165 -7.58 27.18 -2.01
CA GLU A 165 -7.71 26.56 -3.34
C GLU A 165 -6.94 25.24 -3.43
N PHE A 166 -5.72 25.23 -2.92
CA PHE A 166 -4.89 24.04 -2.87
C PHE A 166 -5.53 22.92 -2.02
N VAL A 167 -6.16 23.27 -0.89
CA VAL A 167 -6.82 22.29 -0.03
C VAL A 167 -8.12 21.79 -0.66
N ARG A 168 -8.91 22.68 -1.31
CA ARG A 168 -10.15 22.29 -2.00
C ARG A 168 -9.94 21.27 -3.11
N SER A 169 -8.81 21.34 -3.79
CA SER A 169 -8.46 20.39 -4.85
C SER A 169 -8.08 18.98 -4.36
N ARG A 170 -8.00 18.76 -3.03
CA ARG A 170 -7.52 17.52 -2.42
C ARG A 170 -8.53 16.89 -1.47
N ARG A 171 -8.68 15.60 -1.59
CA ARG A 171 -9.45 14.80 -0.64
C ARG A 171 -8.49 14.06 0.28
N VAL A 172 -8.39 14.52 1.54
CA VAL A 172 -7.48 13.97 2.55
C VAL A 172 -8.09 12.75 3.25
N HIS A 173 -9.43 12.75 3.43
CA HIS A 173 -10.16 11.67 4.07
C HIS A 173 -11.54 11.47 3.43
N VAL A 174 -12.08 10.24 3.48
CA VAL A 174 -13.39 9.90 2.89
C VAL A 174 -14.54 10.69 3.48
N THR A 175 -14.45 11.08 4.76
CA THR A 175 -15.48 11.87 5.47
C THR A 175 -15.26 13.37 5.42
N GLN A 176 -14.27 13.85 4.64
CA GLN A 176 -13.97 15.27 4.54
C GLN A 176 -15.20 16.08 4.05
N LYS A 177 -15.49 17.14 4.78
CA LYS A 177 -16.47 18.16 4.38
C LYS A 177 -15.75 19.50 4.29
N LEU A 178 -15.99 20.24 3.24
CA LEU A 178 -15.47 21.59 3.05
C LEU A 178 -16.59 22.59 3.28
N SER A 179 -16.32 23.64 4.05
CA SER A 179 -17.22 24.77 4.25
C SER A 179 -16.44 26.07 4.10
N ASN A 180 -17.08 27.11 3.58
CA ASN A 180 -16.55 28.46 3.67
C ASN A 180 -17.02 29.04 5.00
N MET A 181 -16.13 29.71 5.70
CA MET A 181 -16.49 30.60 6.79
C MET A 181 -16.75 31.97 6.23
#